data_eb6b68d61eba90c3c199d689b488437c
#
_entry.id   eb6b68d61eba90c3c199d689b488437c
#
_cell.length_a   1.000
_cell.length_b   1.000
_cell.length_c   1.000
_cell.angle_alpha   90.00
_cell.angle_beta   90.00
_cell.angle_gamma   90.00
#
_symmetry.space_group_name_H-M   'P 1'
#
loop_
_entity.id
_entity.type
_entity.pdbx_description
1 polymer ?
#
loop_
_entity_poly.entity_id
_entity_poly.type
_entity_poly.pdbx_seq_one_letter_code
_entity_poly.pdbx_strand_id
1 'polypeptide(L)'
;IIVFKGMEFNLKTLQLCKKLAPNAVWININPDDPYNEVSRGASNLNVKGCIRFFDYYCMWSKTITKRLKKDGCSRVLYLPFAYDEDFHLRPDKISVSQPEFIAFVGTWDKPRELLLSELGDFNVKIFGNGWSRASKDFPLKNNVSSEAIFGDDLSTIISSAVVALNPMRSQNIGSHNMRSFEIPASGGLMLTTRSSEQEEFF
;
A
#
# COMPACT_ATOMS: atom_id res chain seq x y z
N ILE A 1 -12.03 -14.01 16.21
CA ILE A 1 -11.00 -14.54 15.30
C ILE A 1 -10.76 -13.50 14.21
N ILE A 2 -9.50 -13.12 14.01
CA ILE A 2 -9.10 -12.17 12.96
C ILE A 2 -8.40 -12.98 11.87
N VAL A 3 -8.82 -12.79 10.63
CA VAL A 3 -8.20 -13.35 9.43
C VAL A 3 -7.61 -12.18 8.62
N PHE A 4 -6.28 -12.14 8.53
CA PHE A 4 -5.61 -11.13 7.73
C PHE A 4 -5.56 -11.61 6.27
N LYS A 5 -6.23 -10.88 5.37
CA LYS A 5 -6.39 -11.17 3.94
C LYS A 5 -7.10 -12.50 3.65
N GLY A 6 -6.53 -13.65 3.99
CA GLY A 6 -7.16 -14.98 3.92
C GLY A 6 -7.02 -15.69 2.56
N MET A 7 -5.90 -15.50 1.85
CA MET A 7 -5.68 -16.11 0.52
C MET A 7 -5.67 -17.65 0.56
N GLU A 8 -5.19 -18.24 1.65
CA GLU A 8 -5.13 -19.68 1.85
C GLU A 8 -6.43 -20.26 2.44
N PHE A 9 -7.39 -19.41 2.77
CA PHE A 9 -8.61 -19.76 3.47
C PHE A 9 -9.77 -19.94 2.48
N ASN A 10 -10.00 -21.16 2.01
CA ASN A 10 -11.15 -21.41 1.14
C ASN A 10 -12.48 -21.43 1.91
N LEU A 11 -13.59 -21.29 1.20
CA LEU A 11 -14.93 -21.21 1.80
C LEU A 11 -15.29 -22.44 2.66
N LYS A 12 -14.92 -23.64 2.23
CA LYS A 12 -15.21 -24.87 2.99
C LYS A 12 -14.49 -24.87 4.33
N THR A 13 -13.22 -24.46 4.34
CA THR A 13 -12.42 -24.33 5.56
C THR A 13 -13.03 -23.28 6.49
N LEU A 14 -13.39 -22.11 5.98
CA LEU A 14 -14.04 -21.07 6.78
C LEU A 14 -15.34 -21.54 7.42
N GLN A 15 -16.19 -22.19 6.64
CA GLN A 15 -17.46 -22.76 7.15
C GLN A 15 -17.25 -23.82 8.22
N LEU A 16 -16.25 -24.70 8.05
CA LEU A 16 -15.90 -25.70 9.06
C LEU A 16 -15.40 -25.02 10.35
N CYS A 17 -14.49 -24.07 10.24
CA CYS A 17 -14.01 -23.34 11.41
C CYS A 17 -15.12 -22.57 12.14
N LYS A 18 -16.07 -21.98 11.42
CA LYS A 18 -17.24 -21.33 12.03
C LYS A 18 -18.13 -22.33 12.78
N LYS A 19 -18.28 -23.57 12.28
CA LYS A 19 -19.01 -24.62 12.99
C LYS A 19 -18.30 -25.08 14.27
N LEU A 20 -16.96 -25.13 14.25
CA LEU A 20 -16.16 -25.51 15.42
C LEU A 20 -16.08 -24.38 16.48
N ALA A 21 -16.27 -23.12 16.07
CA ALA A 21 -16.25 -21.96 16.95
C ALA A 21 -17.53 -21.11 16.76
N PRO A 22 -18.71 -21.62 17.13
CA PRO A 22 -19.98 -20.99 16.78
C PRO A 22 -20.22 -19.64 17.48
N ASN A 23 -19.57 -19.41 18.61
CA ASN A 23 -19.68 -18.16 19.38
C ASN A 23 -18.58 -17.13 19.02
N ALA A 24 -17.67 -17.47 18.11
CA ALA A 24 -16.61 -16.57 17.71
C ALA A 24 -17.11 -15.53 16.69
N VAL A 25 -16.73 -14.27 16.89
CA VAL A 25 -16.85 -13.22 15.88
C VAL A 25 -15.68 -13.34 14.90
N TRP A 26 -15.98 -13.39 13.61
CA TRP A 26 -15.00 -13.54 12.52
C TRP A 26 -14.82 -12.23 11.79
N ILE A 27 -13.61 -11.69 11.86
CA ILE A 27 -13.24 -10.39 11.28
C ILE A 27 -12.20 -10.65 10.20
N ASN A 28 -12.42 -10.10 9.00
CA ASN A 28 -11.38 -10.03 7.97
C ASN A 28 -10.77 -8.62 7.94
N ILE A 29 -9.45 -8.53 7.91
CA ILE A 29 -8.71 -7.30 7.64
C ILE A 29 -7.99 -7.51 6.30
N ASN A 30 -8.40 -6.79 5.25
CA ASN A 30 -7.81 -6.93 3.94
C ASN A 30 -7.05 -5.67 3.53
N PRO A 31 -5.71 -5.73 3.40
CA PRO A 31 -4.88 -4.62 3.00
C PRO A 31 -4.85 -4.38 1.48
N ASP A 32 -5.49 -5.25 0.70
CA ASP A 32 -5.53 -5.17 -0.76
C ASP A 32 -6.98 -5.12 -1.28
N ASP A 33 -7.14 -4.75 -2.56
CA ASP A 33 -8.43 -4.83 -3.23
C ASP A 33 -8.81 -6.30 -3.48
N PRO A 34 -9.86 -6.84 -2.82
CA PRO A 34 -10.27 -8.24 -2.99
C PRO A 34 -10.79 -8.55 -4.39
N TYR A 35 -11.03 -7.52 -5.21
CA TYR A 35 -11.48 -7.66 -6.59
C TYR A 35 -10.35 -7.51 -7.63
N ASN A 36 -9.13 -7.23 -7.17
CA ASN A 36 -7.99 -7.06 -8.06
C ASN A 36 -7.47 -8.41 -8.54
N GLU A 37 -7.70 -8.70 -9.81
CA GLU A 37 -7.25 -9.93 -10.48
C GLU A 37 -5.90 -9.76 -11.20
N VAL A 38 -5.48 -8.51 -11.37
CA VAL A 38 -4.29 -8.19 -12.19
C VAL A 38 -3.00 -8.27 -11.38
N SER A 39 -3.04 -7.80 -10.13
CA SER A 39 -1.84 -7.78 -9.29
C SER A 39 -1.66 -9.13 -8.60
N ARG A 40 -0.58 -9.85 -8.94
CA ARG A 40 -0.24 -11.12 -8.30
C ARG A 40 -0.15 -10.94 -6.77
N GLY A 41 -0.91 -11.76 -6.06
CA GLY A 41 -0.95 -11.74 -4.60
C GLY A 41 -1.93 -10.71 -4.01
N ALA A 42 -2.64 -9.90 -4.79
CA ALA A 42 -3.65 -8.98 -4.25
C ALA A 42 -4.94 -9.70 -3.83
N SER A 43 -5.41 -10.64 -4.64
CA SER A 43 -6.62 -11.44 -4.38
C SER A 43 -6.56 -12.80 -5.05
N ASN A 44 -7.50 -13.67 -4.72
CA ASN A 44 -7.78 -14.94 -5.38
C ASN A 44 -9.24 -15.37 -5.16
N LEU A 45 -9.62 -16.53 -5.71
CA LEU A 45 -10.97 -17.07 -5.57
C LEU A 45 -11.36 -17.37 -4.11
N ASN A 46 -10.41 -17.71 -3.25
CA ASN A 46 -10.65 -17.93 -1.83
C ASN A 46 -11.08 -16.63 -1.14
N VAL A 47 -10.32 -15.53 -1.35
CA VAL A 47 -10.66 -14.22 -0.80
C VAL A 47 -12.05 -13.80 -1.23
N LYS A 48 -12.34 -13.85 -2.54
CA LYS A 48 -13.65 -13.48 -3.10
C LYS A 48 -14.79 -14.34 -2.57
N GLY A 49 -14.59 -15.64 -2.52
CA GLY A 49 -15.61 -16.60 -2.07
C GLY A 49 -15.96 -16.47 -0.59
N CYS A 50 -15.04 -15.96 0.22
CA CYS A 50 -15.23 -15.83 1.66
C CYS A 50 -15.81 -14.48 2.12
N ILE A 51 -15.84 -13.43 1.29
CA ILE A 51 -16.19 -12.05 1.66
C ILE A 51 -17.46 -12.00 2.52
N ARG A 52 -18.59 -12.57 2.06
CA ARG A 52 -19.90 -12.49 2.73
C ARG A 52 -20.02 -13.34 3.98
N PHE A 53 -19.03 -14.17 4.27
CA PHE A 53 -19.08 -15.11 5.40
C PHE A 53 -18.35 -14.59 6.65
N PHE A 54 -17.70 -13.43 6.57
CA PHE A 54 -17.16 -12.74 7.74
C PHE A 54 -18.26 -11.93 8.43
N ASP A 55 -18.20 -11.85 9.75
CA ASP A 55 -19.15 -11.04 10.53
C ASP A 55 -18.81 -9.54 10.40
N TYR A 56 -17.50 -9.21 10.24
CA TYR A 56 -17.00 -7.90 9.90
C TYR A 56 -15.91 -8.01 8.82
N TYR A 57 -15.91 -7.07 7.91
CA TYR A 57 -14.88 -6.93 6.87
C TYR A 57 -14.27 -5.54 6.93
N CYS A 58 -13.00 -5.46 7.34
CA CYS A 58 -12.27 -4.19 7.42
C CYS A 58 -11.60 -3.88 6.09
N MET A 59 -11.82 -2.67 5.59
CA MET A 59 -11.34 -2.24 4.27
C MET A 59 -10.86 -0.79 4.33
N TRP A 60 -9.67 -0.55 3.79
CA TRP A 60 -9.02 0.75 3.78
C TRP A 60 -9.60 1.75 2.76
N SER A 61 -10.28 1.31 1.72
CA SER A 61 -10.83 2.17 0.68
C SER A 61 -12.36 2.33 0.81
N LYS A 62 -12.84 3.57 0.80
CA LYS A 62 -14.27 3.90 0.82
C LYS A 62 -14.98 3.37 -0.44
N THR A 63 -14.30 3.41 -1.58
CA THR A 63 -14.85 2.89 -2.85
C THR A 63 -15.05 1.39 -2.78
N ILE A 64 -14.05 0.64 -2.30
CA ILE A 64 -14.14 -0.82 -2.14
C ILE A 64 -15.17 -1.17 -1.05
N THR A 65 -15.25 -0.40 0.02
CA THR A 65 -16.27 -0.55 1.08
C THR A 65 -17.69 -0.50 0.50
N LYS A 66 -17.96 0.45 -0.40
CA LYS A 66 -19.27 0.54 -1.08
C LYS A 66 -19.56 -0.70 -1.94
N ARG A 67 -18.56 -1.20 -2.65
CA ARG A 67 -18.67 -2.41 -3.48
C ARG A 67 -18.92 -3.66 -2.63
N LEU A 68 -18.19 -3.85 -1.54
CA LEU A 68 -18.38 -4.96 -0.60
C LEU A 68 -19.80 -5.01 -0.04
N LYS A 69 -20.37 -3.85 0.35
CA LYS A 69 -21.75 -3.75 0.83
C LYS A 69 -22.75 -4.17 -0.24
N LYS A 70 -22.52 -3.73 -1.50
CA LYS A 70 -23.36 -4.13 -2.65
C LYS A 70 -23.30 -5.63 -2.92
N ASP A 71 -22.14 -6.26 -2.70
CA ASP A 71 -21.93 -7.69 -2.92
C ASP A 71 -22.38 -8.55 -1.72
N GLY A 72 -23.10 -7.96 -0.77
CA GLY A 72 -23.77 -8.67 0.33
C GLY A 72 -22.93 -8.83 1.60
N CYS A 73 -21.83 -8.11 1.75
CA CYS A 73 -21.15 -8.04 3.03
C CYS A 73 -21.93 -7.10 3.97
N SER A 74 -22.54 -7.66 5.01
CA SER A 74 -23.46 -6.93 5.87
C SER A 74 -22.78 -5.87 6.75
N ARG A 75 -21.56 -6.12 7.19
CA ARG A 75 -20.83 -5.25 8.13
C ARG A 75 -19.42 -4.95 7.60
N VAL A 76 -19.31 -3.93 6.76
CA VAL A 76 -18.03 -3.42 6.27
C VAL A 76 -17.64 -2.21 7.08
N LEU A 77 -16.44 -2.27 7.67
CA LEU A 77 -15.83 -1.19 8.42
C LEU A 77 -14.76 -0.51 7.56
N TYR A 78 -14.80 0.80 7.50
CA TYR A 78 -13.72 1.58 6.92
C TYR A 78 -12.56 1.64 7.93
N LEU A 79 -11.42 1.10 7.56
CA LEU A 79 -10.21 1.07 8.35
C LEU A 79 -9.07 1.60 7.47
N PRO A 80 -8.79 2.90 7.46
CA PRO A 80 -7.73 3.48 6.65
C PRO A 80 -6.36 2.95 7.07
N PHE A 81 -5.39 3.06 6.18
CA PHE A 81 -3.98 2.91 6.55
C PHE A 81 -3.58 4.00 7.54
N ALA A 82 -2.49 3.76 8.23
CA ALA A 82 -1.89 4.67 9.18
C ALA A 82 -0.36 4.53 9.10
N TYR A 83 0.34 5.25 9.95
CA TYR A 83 1.76 5.05 10.21
C TYR A 83 1.96 4.40 11.58
N ASP A 84 3.14 3.88 11.82
CA ASP A 84 3.57 3.32 13.09
C ASP A 84 4.59 4.27 13.73
N GLU A 85 4.33 4.70 14.96
CA GLU A 85 5.16 5.67 15.67
C GLU A 85 6.57 5.15 15.94
N ASP A 86 6.72 3.84 16.14
CA ASP A 86 8.03 3.25 16.41
C ASP A 86 8.92 3.17 15.16
N PHE A 87 8.34 3.19 13.96
CA PHE A 87 9.06 2.95 12.70
C PHE A 87 9.03 4.10 11.70
N HIS A 88 8.11 5.05 11.82
CA HIS A 88 7.88 6.06 10.79
C HIS A 88 8.05 7.50 11.28
N LEU A 89 8.55 7.70 12.51
CA LEU A 89 8.84 9.05 12.98
C LEU A 89 10.10 9.62 12.33
N ARG A 90 10.10 10.94 12.21
CA ARG A 90 11.28 11.67 11.74
C ARG A 90 12.48 11.36 12.65
N PRO A 91 13.62 10.91 12.10
CA PRO A 91 14.82 10.70 12.87
C PRO A 91 15.28 11.98 13.58
N ASP A 92 15.66 11.90 14.85
CA ASP A 92 16.10 13.05 15.66
C ASP A 92 17.34 13.75 15.10
N LYS A 93 18.16 13.02 14.36
CA LYS A 93 19.40 13.51 13.76
C LYS A 93 19.41 13.29 12.25
N ILE A 94 18.83 14.22 11.51
CA ILE A 94 19.04 14.28 10.06
C ILE A 94 20.26 15.18 9.84
N SER A 95 21.39 14.56 9.55
CA SER A 95 22.62 15.27 9.17
C SER A 95 22.66 15.53 7.66
N VAL A 96 21.60 16.10 7.10
CA VAL A 96 21.61 16.48 5.69
C VAL A 96 21.66 17.99 5.62
N SER A 97 22.79 18.53 5.23
CA SER A 97 22.98 19.97 5.07
C SER A 97 22.09 20.57 3.99
N GLN A 98 21.78 19.81 2.93
CA GLN A 98 20.76 20.11 1.91
C GLN A 98 20.29 18.82 1.25
N PRO A 99 18.97 18.61 1.12
CA PRO A 99 18.44 17.47 0.35
C PRO A 99 18.75 17.70 -1.15
N GLU A 100 19.28 16.67 -1.81
CA GLU A 100 19.69 16.78 -3.22
C GLU A 100 18.98 15.79 -4.15
N PHE A 101 18.06 15.00 -3.65
CA PHE A 101 17.42 13.96 -4.46
C PHE A 101 15.93 13.86 -4.24
N ILE A 102 15.24 13.33 -5.24
CA ILE A 102 13.85 12.91 -5.20
C ILE A 102 13.82 11.43 -4.79
N ALA A 103 13.05 11.05 -3.78
CA ALA A 103 12.92 9.67 -3.35
C ALA A 103 11.68 9.00 -3.95
N PHE A 104 11.82 7.79 -4.43
CA PHE A 104 10.72 6.88 -4.67
C PHE A 104 10.96 5.54 -3.95
N VAL A 105 10.02 5.14 -3.09
CA VAL A 105 10.10 3.87 -2.35
C VAL A 105 8.88 3.02 -2.68
N GLY A 106 9.07 1.99 -3.49
CA GLY A 106 7.98 1.11 -3.88
C GLY A 106 8.37 0.02 -4.88
N THR A 107 7.58 -1.03 -4.91
CA THR A 107 7.74 -2.14 -5.87
C THR A 107 7.49 -1.66 -7.29
N TRP A 108 8.23 -2.21 -8.22
CA TRP A 108 8.06 -1.96 -9.64
C TRP A 108 6.66 -2.34 -10.14
N ASP A 109 6.08 -1.52 -10.97
CA ASP A 109 5.07 -1.86 -11.97
C ASP A 109 5.25 -0.96 -13.20
N LYS A 110 4.66 -1.36 -14.33
CA LYS A 110 4.88 -0.64 -15.59
C LYS A 110 4.38 0.81 -15.58
N PRO A 111 3.22 1.14 -14.98
CA PRO A 111 2.79 2.54 -14.85
C PRO A 111 3.78 3.42 -14.06
N ARG A 112 4.36 2.89 -12.98
CA ARG A 112 5.38 3.62 -12.21
C ARG A 112 6.67 3.82 -12.98
N GLU A 113 7.11 2.80 -13.73
CA GLU A 113 8.28 2.93 -14.61
C GLU A 113 8.08 4.06 -15.62
N LEU A 114 6.91 4.09 -16.29
CA LEU A 114 6.61 5.14 -17.26
C LEU A 114 6.61 6.53 -16.62
N LEU A 115 5.98 6.69 -15.46
CA LEU A 115 5.95 7.95 -14.74
C LEU A 115 7.36 8.40 -14.32
N LEU A 116 8.15 7.49 -13.76
CA LEU A 116 9.52 7.82 -13.33
C LEU A 116 10.46 8.07 -14.52
N SER A 117 10.18 7.51 -15.69
CA SER A 117 10.97 7.78 -16.91
C SER A 117 10.94 9.26 -17.31
N GLU A 118 9.82 9.96 -17.03
CA GLU A 118 9.69 11.41 -17.28
C GLU A 118 10.59 12.25 -16.36
N LEU A 119 11.18 11.64 -15.34
CA LEU A 119 12.08 12.30 -14.39
C LEU A 119 13.55 11.98 -14.65
N GLY A 120 13.91 11.51 -15.84
CA GLY A 120 15.26 11.09 -16.21
C GLY A 120 16.35 12.15 -16.01
N ASP A 121 15.99 13.44 -16.10
CA ASP A 121 16.91 14.58 -15.94
C ASP A 121 17.10 15.01 -14.48
N PHE A 122 16.37 14.39 -13.54
CA PHE A 122 16.43 14.71 -12.12
C PHE A 122 17.26 13.68 -11.34
N ASN A 123 17.80 14.11 -10.21
CA ASN A 123 18.46 13.21 -9.27
C ASN A 123 17.42 12.40 -8.49
N VAL A 124 16.94 11.31 -9.06
CA VAL A 124 15.95 10.41 -8.45
C VAL A 124 16.66 9.20 -7.86
N LYS A 125 16.32 8.81 -6.64
CA LYS A 125 16.73 7.54 -6.03
C LYS A 125 15.51 6.64 -5.87
N ILE A 126 15.61 5.41 -6.37
CA ILE A 126 14.53 4.43 -6.41
C ILE A 126 14.89 3.26 -5.50
N PHE A 127 14.01 2.93 -4.56
CA PHE A 127 14.16 1.80 -3.64
C PHE A 127 12.97 0.84 -3.76
N GLY A 128 13.25 -0.45 -3.76
CA GLY A 128 12.21 -1.47 -3.73
C GLY A 128 12.41 -2.62 -4.70
N ASN A 129 11.51 -3.60 -4.59
CA ASN A 129 11.61 -4.85 -5.32
C ASN A 129 11.09 -4.77 -6.77
N GLY A 130 11.57 -5.67 -7.60
CA GLY A 130 11.03 -5.94 -8.93
C GLY A 130 11.51 -5.00 -10.04
N TRP A 131 12.37 -4.04 -9.77
CA TRP A 131 12.90 -3.08 -10.74
C TRP A 131 13.83 -3.71 -11.79
N SER A 132 14.30 -4.94 -11.58
CA SER A 132 14.99 -5.72 -12.61
C SER A 132 14.13 -5.99 -13.86
N ARG A 133 12.80 -5.80 -13.75
CA ARG A 133 11.84 -5.92 -14.85
C ARG A 133 11.67 -4.64 -15.66
N ALA A 134 12.26 -3.54 -15.22
CA ALA A 134 12.23 -2.29 -15.98
C ALA A 134 12.83 -2.46 -17.36
N SER A 135 12.35 -1.69 -18.33
CA SER A 135 12.84 -1.74 -19.71
C SER A 135 14.34 -1.44 -19.78
N LYS A 136 15.00 -1.95 -20.85
CA LYS A 136 16.43 -1.71 -21.05
C LYS A 136 16.73 -0.22 -21.17
N ASP A 137 15.80 0.54 -21.72
CA ASP A 137 15.90 1.98 -21.99
C ASP A 137 15.38 2.85 -20.83
N PHE A 138 15.11 2.26 -19.65
CA PHE A 138 14.68 3.02 -18.48
C PHE A 138 15.79 3.98 -18.03
N PRO A 139 15.57 5.32 -18.08
CA PRO A 139 16.65 6.30 -17.91
C PRO A 139 17.24 6.28 -16.49
N LEU A 140 16.45 5.89 -15.49
CA LEU A 140 16.85 5.84 -14.08
C LEU A 140 17.33 4.45 -13.63
N LYS A 141 17.72 3.58 -14.54
CA LYS A 141 18.13 2.20 -14.24
C LYS A 141 19.28 2.13 -13.22
N ASN A 142 20.24 3.04 -13.33
CA ASN A 142 21.40 3.10 -12.44
C ASN A 142 21.09 3.74 -11.07
N ASN A 143 19.91 4.32 -10.93
CA ASN A 143 19.44 5.00 -9.71
C ASN A 143 18.59 4.06 -8.85
N VAL A 144 18.45 2.80 -9.23
CA VAL A 144 17.67 1.79 -8.56
C VAL A 144 18.52 1.04 -7.54
N SER A 145 18.10 1.10 -6.27
CA SER A 145 18.48 0.12 -5.26
C SER A 145 17.45 -1.00 -5.27
N SER A 146 17.89 -2.23 -5.56
CA SER A 146 16.98 -3.39 -5.61
C SER A 146 16.56 -3.89 -4.23
N GLU A 147 17.00 -3.22 -3.18
CA GLU A 147 16.66 -3.56 -1.80
C GLU A 147 15.38 -2.85 -1.36
N ALA A 148 14.49 -3.62 -0.72
CA ALA A 148 13.35 -3.05 -0.04
C ALA A 148 13.82 -2.44 1.28
N ILE A 149 13.44 -1.18 1.53
CA ILE A 149 13.75 -0.46 2.75
C ILE A 149 12.50 -0.32 3.61
N PHE A 150 12.66 -0.43 4.93
CA PHE A 150 11.60 -0.38 5.94
C PHE A 150 12.07 0.34 7.19
N GLY A 151 11.14 0.69 8.09
CA GLY A 151 11.46 1.24 9.41
C GLY A 151 12.35 2.48 9.33
N ASP A 152 13.41 2.50 10.12
CA ASP A 152 14.33 3.64 10.24
C ASP A 152 15.03 4.01 8.94
N ASP A 153 15.36 3.03 8.10
CA ASP A 153 15.97 3.28 6.79
C ASP A 153 14.99 4.02 5.88
N LEU A 154 13.72 3.61 5.89
CA LEU A 154 12.66 4.28 5.15
C LEU A 154 12.50 5.73 5.62
N SER A 155 12.40 5.95 6.94
CA SER A 155 12.23 7.27 7.53
C SER A 155 13.43 8.17 7.25
N THR A 156 14.65 7.62 7.29
CA THR A 156 15.88 8.33 6.96
C THR A 156 15.91 8.76 5.49
N ILE A 157 15.59 7.88 4.57
CA ILE A 157 15.55 8.21 3.13
C ILE A 157 14.49 9.27 2.82
N ILE A 158 13.28 9.09 3.37
CA ILE A 158 12.17 10.04 3.15
C ILE A 158 12.51 11.42 3.69
N SER A 159 13.00 11.51 4.92
CA SER A 159 13.33 12.78 5.56
C SER A 159 14.55 13.48 4.96
N SER A 160 15.42 12.73 4.28
CA SER A 160 16.61 13.25 3.61
C SER A 160 16.36 13.65 2.14
N ALA A 161 15.18 13.43 1.62
CA ALA A 161 14.81 13.76 0.24
C ALA A 161 14.22 15.17 0.15
N VAL A 162 14.42 15.84 -1.00
CA VAL A 162 13.70 17.09 -1.33
C VAL A 162 12.21 16.84 -1.37
N VAL A 163 11.82 15.73 -2.01
CA VAL A 163 10.44 15.29 -2.14
C VAL A 163 10.41 13.77 -2.24
N ALA A 164 9.41 13.15 -1.61
CA ALA A 164 9.12 11.73 -1.72
C ALA A 164 7.89 11.52 -2.61
N LEU A 165 8.06 10.72 -3.66
CA LEU A 165 7.00 10.45 -4.63
C LEU A 165 6.09 9.32 -4.14
N ASN A 166 4.79 9.55 -4.26
CA ASN A 166 3.76 8.55 -3.95
C ASN A 166 2.75 8.39 -5.10
N PRO A 167 3.17 7.89 -6.28
CA PRO A 167 2.24 7.59 -7.35
C PRO A 167 1.33 6.42 -6.97
N MET A 168 0.02 6.63 -7.10
CA MET A 168 -0.98 5.62 -6.76
C MET A 168 -0.96 4.46 -7.76
N ARG A 169 -1.05 3.24 -7.26
CA ARG A 169 -1.34 2.07 -8.07
C ARG A 169 -2.80 2.07 -8.52
N SER A 170 -3.11 1.33 -9.59
CA SER A 170 -4.48 1.20 -10.11
C SER A 170 -5.49 0.79 -9.04
N GLN A 171 -5.11 -0.07 -8.10
CA GLN A 171 -5.98 -0.48 -6.98
C GLN A 171 -6.23 0.63 -5.94
N ASN A 172 -5.40 1.68 -5.92
CA ASN A 172 -5.49 2.79 -4.98
C ASN A 172 -6.06 4.07 -5.61
N ILE A 173 -6.44 4.04 -6.90
CA ILE A 173 -7.01 5.22 -7.58
C ILE A 173 -8.27 5.69 -6.84
N GLY A 174 -8.32 6.98 -6.53
CA GLY A 174 -9.40 7.58 -5.75
C GLY A 174 -9.31 7.39 -4.23
N SER A 175 -8.31 6.66 -3.76
CA SER A 175 -8.10 6.35 -2.35
C SER A 175 -6.70 6.77 -1.86
N HIS A 176 -6.13 6.03 -0.93
CA HIS A 176 -4.80 6.25 -0.34
C HIS A 176 -4.03 4.93 -0.23
N ASN A 177 -2.81 4.99 0.28
CA ASN A 177 -1.99 3.83 0.60
C ASN A 177 -1.18 4.10 1.90
N MET A 178 -0.36 3.17 2.33
CA MET A 178 0.48 3.34 3.52
C MET A 178 1.41 4.55 3.40
N ARG A 179 2.02 4.78 2.22
CA ARG A 179 2.93 5.92 1.98
C ARG A 179 2.27 7.28 2.18
N SER A 180 0.94 7.36 2.04
CA SER A 180 0.20 8.60 2.33
C SER A 180 0.38 9.07 3.78
N PHE A 181 0.64 8.15 4.70
CA PHE A 181 0.85 8.45 6.13
C PHE A 181 2.32 8.34 6.53
N GLU A 182 3.04 7.37 6.02
CA GLU A 182 4.45 7.13 6.37
C GLU A 182 5.35 8.30 5.91
N ILE A 183 5.10 8.88 4.74
CA ILE A 183 5.92 10.00 4.23
C ILE A 183 5.79 11.24 5.14
N PRO A 184 4.60 11.75 5.43
CA PRO A 184 4.46 12.89 6.33
C PRO A 184 4.94 12.59 7.76
N ALA A 185 4.68 11.40 8.29
CA ALA A 185 5.15 10.99 9.62
C ALA A 185 6.68 11.01 9.72
N SER A 186 7.37 10.59 8.67
CA SER A 186 8.83 10.68 8.57
C SER A 186 9.36 12.11 8.34
N GLY A 187 8.49 13.12 8.29
CA GLY A 187 8.86 14.51 8.04
C GLY A 187 9.21 14.83 6.59
N GLY A 188 8.85 13.98 5.63
CA GLY A 188 9.07 14.18 4.21
C GLY A 188 7.99 15.01 3.53
N LEU A 189 8.37 15.78 2.51
CA LEU A 189 7.41 16.41 1.60
C LEU A 189 6.88 15.37 0.62
N MET A 190 5.57 15.10 0.65
CA MET A 190 4.94 14.13 -0.23
C MET A 190 4.42 14.78 -1.53
N LEU A 191 4.84 14.25 -2.68
CA LEU A 191 4.20 14.52 -3.97
C LEU A 191 3.43 13.26 -4.40
N THR A 192 2.11 13.35 -4.45
CA THR A 192 1.24 12.20 -4.65
C THR A 192 0.18 12.42 -5.73
N THR A 193 -0.35 11.34 -6.26
CA THR A 193 -1.53 11.39 -7.12
C THR A 193 -2.73 11.90 -6.32
N ARG A 194 -3.42 12.92 -6.83
CA ARG A 194 -4.61 13.47 -6.19
C ARG A 194 -5.70 12.41 -6.04
N SER A 195 -6.33 12.35 -4.87
CA SER A 195 -7.49 11.49 -4.62
C SER A 195 -8.43 12.14 -3.60
N SER A 196 -9.73 11.82 -3.70
CA SER A 196 -10.72 12.34 -2.77
C SER A 196 -10.49 11.92 -1.32
N GLU A 197 -9.98 10.70 -1.11
CA GLU A 197 -9.68 10.23 0.25
C GLU A 197 -8.45 10.93 0.84
N GLN A 198 -7.42 11.24 0.03
CA GLN A 198 -6.27 12.01 0.51
C GLN A 198 -6.63 13.45 0.86
N GLU A 199 -7.51 14.08 0.08
CA GLU A 199 -8.02 15.43 0.39
C GLU A 199 -8.84 15.51 1.69
N GLU A 200 -9.31 14.39 2.21
CA GLU A 200 -9.95 14.33 3.52
C GLU A 200 -8.95 14.22 4.68
N PHE A 201 -7.73 13.74 4.40
CA PHE A 201 -6.69 13.57 5.42
C PHE A 201 -5.74 14.76 5.52
N PHE A 202 -5.56 15.48 4.41
CA PHE A 202 -4.62 16.58 4.24
C PHE A 202 -5.30 17.80 3.61
#